data_69d7932886314a70ea6f68afe68fe715
#
_entry.id   69d7932886314a70ea6f68afe68fe715
#
_cell.length_a   1.000
_cell.length_b   1.000
_cell.length_c   1.000
_cell.angle_alpha   90.00
_cell.angle_beta   90.00
_cell.angle_gamma   90.00
#
_symmetry.space_group_name_H-M   'P 1'
#
loop_
_entity.id
_entity.type
_entity.pdbx_description
1 polymer ?
#
loop_
_entity_poly.entity_id
_entity_poly.type
_entity_poly.pdbx_seq_one_letter_code
_entity_poly.pdbx_strand_id
1 'polypeptide(L)'
;SLSFSPQNPTTLDTLYFYADLSFPSSNCESLNQSHSWSGNQVVASSLHCLGMLTAICYDTDTFKLDPIPAGTYTFELALSAGYLPSCTPGIIPNDIEIIPFDVIDICSDINDINSLVSKKLIKVMDIWGKETPQDTENQILLYIYDDGTVKKRFKFK
;
A
#
# COMPACT_ATOMS: atom_id res chain seq x y z
N SER A 1 -2.79 -10.05 -16.70
CA SER A 1 -1.81 -9.49 -15.73
C SER A 1 -2.53 -8.71 -14.64
N LEU A 2 -2.06 -8.86 -13.40
CA LEU A 2 -2.60 -8.19 -12.23
C LEU A 2 -1.66 -7.06 -11.78
N SER A 3 -2.20 -5.89 -11.52
CA SER A 3 -1.46 -4.72 -11.04
C SER A 3 -2.28 -3.91 -10.03
N PHE A 4 -1.66 -2.98 -9.32
CA PHE A 4 -2.39 -2.12 -8.37
C PHE A 4 -1.81 -0.70 -8.31
N SER A 5 -2.63 0.24 -7.83
CA SER A 5 -2.27 1.64 -7.64
C SER A 5 -2.91 2.19 -6.35
N PRO A 6 -2.19 3.05 -5.59
CA PRO A 6 -0.79 3.46 -5.77
C PRO A 6 0.20 2.32 -5.50
N GLN A 7 1.43 2.40 -6.02
CA GLN A 7 2.46 1.35 -5.85
C GLN A 7 3.02 1.28 -4.43
N ASN A 8 2.97 2.36 -3.68
CA ASN A 8 3.35 2.43 -2.26
C ASN A 8 2.16 3.00 -1.47
N PRO A 9 1.13 2.20 -1.22
CA PRO A 9 -0.07 2.67 -0.57
C PRO A 9 0.16 2.97 0.91
N THR A 10 -0.52 4.00 1.39
CA THR A 10 -0.56 4.39 2.79
C THR A 10 -1.91 4.07 3.41
N THR A 11 -2.00 4.19 4.73
CA THR A 11 -3.26 3.98 5.49
C THR A 11 -4.40 4.96 5.11
N LEU A 12 -4.13 5.99 4.32
CA LEU A 12 -5.15 6.94 3.84
C LEU A 12 -5.53 6.72 2.37
N ASP A 13 -4.82 5.87 1.67
CA ASP A 13 -5.05 5.66 0.25
C ASP A 13 -6.17 4.66 -0.03
N THR A 14 -6.97 4.98 -1.02
CA THR A 14 -7.84 4.01 -1.68
C THR A 14 -7.00 3.21 -2.68
N LEU A 15 -7.06 1.89 -2.60
CA LEU A 15 -6.35 1.00 -3.52
C LEU A 15 -7.25 0.59 -4.67
N TYR A 16 -6.66 0.52 -5.86
CA TYR A 16 -7.29 -0.04 -7.05
C TYR A 16 -6.45 -1.18 -7.58
N PHE A 17 -7.06 -2.35 -7.76
CA PHE A 17 -6.44 -3.49 -8.42
C PHE A 17 -7.02 -3.60 -9.83
N TYR A 18 -6.15 -3.78 -10.81
CA TYR A 18 -6.49 -3.88 -12.23
C TYR A 18 -6.05 -5.24 -12.73
N ALA A 19 -6.99 -5.98 -13.30
CA ALA A 19 -6.71 -7.23 -13.97
C ALA A 19 -6.93 -7.04 -15.47
N ASP A 20 -5.83 -6.94 -16.22
CA ASP A 20 -5.88 -6.90 -17.68
C ASP A 20 -6.01 -8.32 -18.20
N LEU A 21 -7.13 -8.60 -18.83
CA LEU A 21 -7.56 -9.91 -19.26
C LEU A 21 -7.55 -10.01 -20.80
N SER A 22 -7.23 -11.18 -21.30
CA SER A 22 -7.39 -11.50 -22.72
C SER A 22 -8.01 -12.88 -22.88
N PHE A 23 -9.04 -12.97 -23.69
CA PHE A 23 -9.78 -14.21 -23.93
C PHE A 23 -9.74 -14.57 -25.41
N PRO A 24 -9.55 -15.85 -25.76
CA PRO A 24 -9.63 -16.32 -27.14
C PRO A 24 -11.11 -16.46 -27.58
N SER A 25 -11.84 -15.34 -27.59
CA SER A 25 -13.29 -15.31 -27.76
C SER A 25 -13.73 -13.98 -28.40
N SER A 26 -14.86 -13.99 -29.10
CA SER A 26 -15.46 -12.80 -29.73
C SER A 26 -16.18 -11.88 -28.75
N ASN A 27 -16.40 -12.31 -27.53
CA ASN A 27 -17.00 -11.54 -26.44
C ASN A 27 -16.34 -11.93 -25.12
N CYS A 28 -16.21 -11.02 -24.19
CA CYS A 28 -15.68 -11.27 -22.85
C CYS A 28 -16.31 -10.34 -21.81
N GLU A 29 -17.60 -10.13 -21.91
CA GLU A 29 -18.35 -9.25 -21.00
C GLU A 29 -18.23 -9.73 -19.55
N SER A 30 -17.84 -8.81 -18.66
CA SER A 30 -17.84 -9.05 -17.22
C SER A 30 -19.28 -9.06 -16.70
N LEU A 31 -19.71 -10.19 -16.13
CA LEU A 31 -21.06 -10.37 -15.60
C LEU A 31 -21.16 -10.07 -14.12
N ASN A 32 -20.12 -10.40 -13.37
CA ASN A 32 -20.12 -10.24 -11.93
C ASN A 32 -18.70 -10.10 -11.40
N GLN A 33 -18.52 -9.16 -10.49
CA GLN A 33 -17.29 -8.95 -9.76
C GLN A 33 -17.62 -8.84 -8.28
N SER A 34 -16.84 -9.48 -7.45
CA SER A 34 -16.97 -9.37 -6.00
C SER A 34 -15.62 -9.54 -5.32
N HIS A 35 -15.51 -9.03 -4.09
CA HIS A 35 -14.37 -9.30 -3.24
C HIS A 35 -14.80 -9.37 -1.77
N SER A 36 -14.00 -10.05 -0.97
CA SER A 36 -14.19 -10.20 0.46
C SER A 36 -12.84 -10.32 1.17
N TRP A 37 -12.86 -10.14 2.49
CA TRP A 37 -11.69 -10.25 3.32
C TRP A 37 -11.61 -11.62 4.02
N SER A 38 -10.41 -12.18 4.07
CA SER A 38 -10.07 -13.38 4.87
C SER A 38 -8.73 -13.13 5.59
N GLY A 39 -8.79 -12.58 6.80
CA GLY A 39 -7.59 -12.12 7.52
C GLY A 39 -6.87 -10.98 6.75
N ASN A 40 -5.60 -11.19 6.41
CA ASN A 40 -4.80 -10.25 5.62
C ASN A 40 -4.88 -10.53 4.10
N GLN A 41 -5.82 -11.31 3.67
CA GLN A 41 -6.03 -11.64 2.25
C GLN A 41 -7.34 -11.02 1.76
N VAL A 42 -7.27 -10.34 0.63
CA VAL A 42 -8.44 -9.97 -0.18
C VAL A 42 -8.68 -11.09 -1.19
N VAL A 43 -9.85 -11.72 -1.11
CA VAL A 43 -10.26 -12.73 -2.09
C VAL A 43 -11.28 -12.09 -3.02
N ALA A 44 -10.88 -11.92 -4.27
CA ALA A 44 -11.70 -11.35 -5.34
C ALA A 44 -12.11 -12.44 -6.34
N SER A 45 -13.25 -12.27 -6.93
CA SER A 45 -13.73 -13.13 -8.02
C SER A 45 -14.31 -12.31 -9.16
N SER A 46 -14.06 -12.76 -10.38
CA SER A 46 -14.66 -12.21 -11.58
C SER A 46 -15.22 -13.32 -12.46
N LEU A 47 -16.39 -13.07 -13.04
CA LEU A 47 -17.06 -13.97 -13.98
C LEU A 47 -17.27 -13.27 -15.31
N HIS A 48 -16.73 -13.86 -16.38
CA HIS A 48 -16.88 -13.38 -17.75
C HIS A 48 -17.76 -14.30 -18.62
N CYS A 49 -18.49 -13.68 -19.53
CA CYS A 49 -19.26 -14.40 -20.54
C CYS A 49 -18.57 -14.35 -21.89
N LEU A 50 -18.18 -15.51 -22.39
CA LEU A 50 -17.41 -15.66 -23.62
C LEU A 50 -18.32 -15.94 -24.81
N GLY A 51 -17.98 -15.31 -25.95
CA GLY A 51 -18.61 -15.61 -27.23
C GLY A 51 -18.13 -16.93 -27.82
N MET A 52 -18.80 -17.37 -28.88
CA MET A 52 -18.49 -18.67 -29.52
C MET A 52 -17.59 -18.56 -30.74
N LEU A 53 -17.25 -17.35 -31.20
CA LEU A 53 -16.39 -17.14 -32.36
C LEU A 53 -14.94 -17.02 -31.94
N THR A 54 -14.03 -17.51 -32.77
CA THR A 54 -12.59 -17.38 -32.59
C THR A 54 -12.13 -15.97 -32.91
N ALA A 55 -11.87 -15.19 -31.87
CA ALA A 55 -11.33 -13.83 -31.93
C ALA A 55 -10.49 -13.61 -30.65
N ILE A 56 -9.94 -12.44 -30.47
CA ILE A 56 -9.32 -12.06 -29.19
C ILE A 56 -10.13 -10.89 -28.64
N CYS A 57 -10.63 -11.05 -27.43
CA CYS A 57 -11.31 -10.04 -26.66
C CYS A 57 -10.43 -9.62 -25.48
N TYR A 58 -10.36 -8.32 -25.22
CA TYR A 58 -9.65 -7.75 -24.07
C TYR A 58 -10.65 -7.07 -23.15
N ASP A 59 -10.44 -7.21 -21.85
CA ASP A 59 -11.20 -6.52 -20.82
C ASP A 59 -10.28 -6.20 -19.63
N THR A 60 -10.69 -5.23 -18.81
CA THR A 60 -9.96 -4.85 -17.60
C THR A 60 -10.92 -4.81 -16.41
N ASP A 61 -10.77 -5.76 -15.51
CA ASP A 61 -11.50 -5.75 -14.25
C ASP A 61 -10.83 -4.79 -13.26
N THR A 62 -11.65 -4.04 -12.53
CA THR A 62 -11.17 -3.08 -11.53
C THR A 62 -11.83 -3.36 -10.18
N PHE A 63 -11.00 -3.58 -9.15
CA PHE A 63 -11.46 -3.75 -7.77
C PHE A 63 -10.96 -2.60 -6.93
N LYS A 64 -11.89 -1.99 -6.19
CA LYS A 64 -11.60 -0.87 -5.30
C LYS A 64 -11.63 -1.34 -3.86
N LEU A 65 -10.56 -1.05 -3.11
CA LEU A 65 -10.51 -1.21 -1.66
C LEU A 65 -10.45 0.15 -0.98
N ASP A 66 -11.28 0.35 0.02
CA ASP A 66 -11.19 1.51 0.90
C ASP A 66 -9.91 1.46 1.73
N PRO A 67 -9.45 2.60 2.31
CA PRO A 67 -8.25 2.65 3.13
C PRO A 67 -8.21 1.56 4.21
N ILE A 68 -7.07 0.91 4.35
CA ILE A 68 -6.84 -0.20 5.30
C ILE A 68 -5.65 0.07 6.21
N PRO A 69 -5.56 -0.57 7.38
CA PRO A 69 -4.42 -0.43 8.29
C PRO A 69 -3.09 -0.77 7.64
N ALA A 70 -2.00 -0.25 8.21
CA ALA A 70 -0.65 -0.63 7.80
C ALA A 70 -0.41 -2.13 8.04
N GLY A 71 0.25 -2.78 7.09
CA GLY A 71 0.53 -4.22 7.16
C GLY A 71 0.86 -4.82 5.81
N THR A 72 1.19 -6.10 5.82
CA THR A 72 1.42 -6.91 4.62
C THR A 72 0.17 -7.69 4.28
N TYR A 73 -0.23 -7.62 3.04
CA TYR A 73 -1.46 -8.21 2.52
C TYR A 73 -1.22 -8.98 1.23
N THR A 74 -2.21 -9.78 0.84
CA THR A 74 -2.28 -10.40 -0.48
C THR A 74 -3.64 -10.11 -1.13
N PHE A 75 -3.62 -9.89 -2.43
CA PHE A 75 -4.82 -9.84 -3.25
C PHE A 75 -4.83 -11.06 -4.15
N GLU A 76 -5.85 -11.90 -4.02
CA GLU A 76 -6.09 -13.09 -4.84
C GLU A 76 -7.29 -12.83 -5.73
N LEU A 77 -7.11 -13.01 -7.04
CA LEU A 77 -8.19 -12.95 -8.03
C LEU A 77 -8.45 -14.35 -8.58
N ALA A 78 -9.67 -14.83 -8.41
CA ALA A 78 -10.18 -16.03 -9.04
C ALA A 78 -11.01 -15.64 -10.27
N LEU A 79 -10.50 -15.94 -11.45
CA LEU A 79 -11.16 -15.68 -12.72
C LEU A 79 -11.97 -16.89 -13.16
N SER A 80 -13.24 -16.71 -13.48
CA SER A 80 -14.12 -17.72 -14.05
C SER A 80 -14.74 -17.24 -15.36
N ALA A 81 -14.97 -18.16 -16.26
CA ALA A 81 -15.61 -17.86 -17.54
C ALA A 81 -16.66 -18.92 -17.89
N GLY A 82 -17.75 -18.47 -18.46
CA GLY A 82 -18.78 -19.32 -19.06
C GLY A 82 -19.02 -18.91 -20.51
N TYR A 83 -19.58 -19.82 -21.33
CA TYR A 83 -19.89 -19.54 -22.73
C TYR A 83 -21.36 -19.23 -22.93
N LEU A 84 -21.62 -18.35 -23.91
CA LEU A 84 -23.01 -18.10 -24.38
C LEU A 84 -23.69 -19.41 -24.77
N PRO A 85 -25.03 -19.52 -24.61
CA PRO A 85 -25.94 -18.47 -24.08
C PRO A 85 -26.09 -18.44 -22.56
N SER A 86 -25.66 -19.46 -21.81
CA SER A 86 -25.91 -19.55 -20.37
C SER A 86 -24.88 -18.82 -19.50
N CYS A 87 -23.66 -18.61 -20.03
CA CYS A 87 -22.52 -18.02 -19.30
C CYS A 87 -22.25 -18.69 -17.93
N THR A 88 -22.58 -19.97 -17.81
CA THR A 88 -22.42 -20.74 -16.58
C THR A 88 -20.93 -21.09 -16.40
N PRO A 89 -20.28 -20.66 -15.29
CA PRO A 89 -18.87 -21.00 -15.04
C PRO A 89 -18.73 -22.48 -14.66
N GLY A 90 -17.49 -22.98 -14.78
CA GLY A 90 -17.09 -24.24 -14.19
C GLY A 90 -17.13 -24.21 -12.65
N ILE A 91 -16.97 -25.36 -12.03
CA ILE A 91 -16.93 -25.50 -10.55
C ILE A 91 -15.60 -24.94 -10.00
N ILE A 92 -14.52 -25.02 -10.81
CA ILE A 92 -13.20 -24.54 -10.46
C ILE A 92 -12.94 -23.26 -11.29
N PRO A 93 -12.34 -22.21 -10.71
CA PRO A 93 -11.92 -21.04 -11.48
C PRO A 93 -10.98 -21.43 -12.64
N ASN A 94 -11.08 -20.69 -13.75
CA ASN A 94 -10.26 -20.93 -14.93
C ASN A 94 -8.80 -20.49 -14.68
N ASP A 95 -8.62 -19.46 -13.84
CA ASP A 95 -7.31 -18.93 -13.47
C ASP A 95 -7.36 -18.30 -12.08
N ILE A 96 -6.21 -18.34 -11.38
CA ILE A 96 -6.04 -17.69 -10.07
C ILE A 96 -4.70 -16.96 -10.09
N GLU A 97 -4.72 -15.66 -9.84
CA GLU A 97 -3.51 -14.85 -9.72
C GLU A 97 -3.45 -14.19 -8.34
N ILE A 98 -2.25 -14.17 -7.73
CA ILE A 98 -2.04 -13.60 -6.38
C ILE A 98 -0.93 -12.57 -6.46
N ILE A 99 -1.17 -11.37 -5.90
CA ILE A 99 -0.18 -10.32 -5.79
C ILE A 99 -0.03 -9.87 -4.33
N PRO A 100 1.16 -9.88 -3.75
CA PRO A 100 1.43 -9.30 -2.44
C PRO A 100 1.53 -7.78 -2.52
N PHE A 101 1.14 -7.08 -1.45
CA PHE A 101 1.32 -5.65 -1.32
C PHE A 101 1.44 -5.23 0.15
N ASP A 102 2.17 -4.14 0.39
CA ASP A 102 2.35 -3.57 1.71
C ASP A 102 1.65 -2.22 1.78
N VAL A 103 0.99 -1.96 2.92
CA VAL A 103 0.40 -0.66 3.25
C VAL A 103 1.21 -0.06 4.38
N ILE A 104 1.76 1.14 4.15
CA ILE A 104 2.61 1.83 5.12
C ILE A 104 1.81 2.84 5.95
N ASP A 105 2.20 3.00 7.21
CA ASP A 105 1.64 4.04 8.06
C ASP A 105 2.32 5.38 7.77
N ILE A 106 1.54 6.42 7.50
CA ILE A 106 2.06 7.78 7.28
C ILE A 106 2.82 8.30 8.50
N CYS A 107 2.44 7.88 9.71
CA CYS A 107 3.12 8.29 10.93
C CYS A 107 4.53 7.68 11.09
N SER A 108 4.86 6.61 10.38
CA SER A 108 6.18 5.97 10.45
C SER A 108 7.28 6.77 9.75
N ASP A 109 6.94 7.52 8.70
CA ASP A 109 7.93 8.24 7.89
C ASP A 109 8.42 9.55 8.51
N ILE A 110 7.72 10.12 9.50
CA ILE A 110 8.17 11.36 10.17
C ILE A 110 9.47 11.13 10.96
N ASN A 111 9.75 9.90 11.36
CA ASN A 111 11.00 9.57 12.07
C ASN A 111 12.19 9.30 11.13
N ASP A 112 11.95 8.84 9.89
CA ASP A 112 13.02 8.49 8.96
C ASP A 112 13.54 9.67 8.11
N ILE A 113 12.73 10.68 7.85
CA ILE A 113 13.23 11.91 7.20
C ILE A 113 14.32 12.60 8.07
N ASN A 114 14.29 12.40 9.38
CA ASN A 114 15.32 12.90 10.28
C ASN A 114 16.62 12.08 10.29
N SER A 115 16.65 10.88 9.70
CA SER A 115 17.85 10.02 9.69
C SER A 115 18.77 10.25 8.49
N LEU A 116 18.28 10.85 7.40
CA LEU A 116 19.07 11.08 6.18
C LEU A 116 19.78 12.44 6.13
N VAL A 117 19.37 13.38 6.96
CA VAL A 117 20.11 14.64 7.15
C VAL A 117 20.85 14.55 8.47
N SER A 118 22.17 14.32 8.43
CA SER A 118 23.02 14.39 9.62
C SER A 118 22.99 15.83 10.14
N LYS A 119 22.03 16.12 11.04
CA LYS A 119 21.90 17.41 11.68
C LYS A 119 23.18 17.72 12.45
N LYS A 120 23.88 18.74 12.05
CA LYS A 120 25.09 19.18 12.74
C LYS A 120 24.71 19.99 13.98
N LEU A 121 25.19 19.57 15.13
CA LEU A 121 25.02 20.33 16.36
C LEU A 121 25.86 21.64 16.23
N ILE A 122 25.17 22.79 16.32
CA ILE A 122 25.82 24.11 16.27
C ILE A 122 26.29 24.51 17.65
N LYS A 123 25.40 24.43 18.66
CA LYS A 123 25.74 24.85 20.03
C LYS A 123 24.80 24.21 21.07
N VAL A 124 25.26 24.21 22.31
CA VAL A 124 24.51 23.81 23.49
C VAL A 124 24.36 24.98 24.43
N MET A 125 23.14 25.23 24.91
CA MET A 125 22.84 26.35 25.82
C MET A 125 22.09 25.84 27.04
N ASP A 126 22.21 26.53 28.16
CA ASP A 126 21.36 26.37 29.31
C ASP A 126 19.99 27.06 29.11
N ILE A 127 19.10 26.94 30.09
CA ILE A 127 17.74 27.55 30.03
C ILE A 127 17.75 29.07 30.07
N TRP A 128 18.86 29.71 30.44
CA TRP A 128 19.05 31.17 30.45
C TRP A 128 19.69 31.69 29.16
N GLY A 129 19.98 30.79 28.22
CA GLY A 129 20.59 31.16 26.94
C GLY A 129 22.10 31.27 26.96
N LYS A 130 22.76 30.86 28.03
CA LYS A 130 24.22 30.82 28.14
C LYS A 130 24.78 29.58 27.48
N GLU A 131 25.78 29.75 26.61
CA GLU A 131 26.48 28.63 25.97
C GLU A 131 27.22 27.79 27.03
N THR A 132 27.05 26.48 26.97
CA THR A 132 27.46 25.55 28.00
C THR A 132 28.03 24.28 27.37
N PRO A 133 29.09 23.69 27.94
CA PRO A 133 29.67 22.44 27.46
C PRO A 133 28.59 21.32 27.41
N GLN A 134 28.68 20.49 26.35
CA GLN A 134 27.74 19.40 26.14
C GLN A 134 27.66 18.35 27.27
N ASP A 135 28.76 18.30 28.08
CA ASP A 135 28.92 17.33 29.16
C ASP A 135 28.51 17.85 30.54
N THR A 136 27.89 19.03 30.61
CA THR A 136 27.40 19.58 31.88
C THR A 136 26.26 18.76 32.42
N GLU A 137 26.39 18.34 33.68
CA GLU A 137 25.41 17.44 34.35
C GLU A 137 24.45 18.22 35.27
N ASN A 138 23.33 17.56 35.67
CA ASN A 138 22.34 18.06 36.60
C ASN A 138 21.61 19.34 36.19
N GLN A 139 21.53 19.60 34.88
CA GLN A 139 20.76 20.72 34.34
C GLN A 139 20.11 20.41 33.01
N ILE A 140 19.16 21.26 32.65
CA ILE A 140 18.48 21.19 31.36
C ILE A 140 19.36 21.89 30.31
N LEU A 141 19.67 21.16 29.23
CA LEU A 141 20.42 21.65 28.09
C LEU A 141 19.56 21.74 26.83
N LEU A 142 19.72 22.78 26.08
CA LEU A 142 19.11 23.03 24.78
C LEU A 142 20.16 22.80 23.68
N TYR A 143 19.96 21.76 22.87
CA TYR A 143 20.83 21.43 21.74
C TYR A 143 20.27 22.08 20.49
N ILE A 144 21.02 22.98 19.88
CA ILE A 144 20.62 23.74 18.68
C ILE A 144 21.35 23.17 17.48
N TYR A 145 20.61 22.80 16.45
CA TYR A 145 21.13 22.20 15.23
C TYR A 145 21.08 23.18 14.05
N ASP A 146 21.81 22.86 12.99
CA ASP A 146 21.98 23.68 11.78
C ASP A 146 20.68 23.88 10.98
N ASP A 147 19.71 23.01 11.18
CA ASP A 147 18.37 23.11 10.58
C ASP A 147 17.38 23.96 11.41
N GLY A 148 17.86 24.62 12.49
CA GLY A 148 17.03 25.40 13.41
C GLY A 148 16.28 24.56 14.46
N THR A 149 16.43 23.23 14.43
CA THR A 149 15.79 22.37 15.44
C THR A 149 16.44 22.59 16.80
N VAL A 150 15.61 22.64 17.86
CA VAL A 150 16.07 22.71 19.25
C VAL A 150 15.60 21.49 20.00
N LYS A 151 16.53 20.69 20.55
CA LYS A 151 16.21 19.53 21.40
C LYS A 151 16.54 19.83 22.86
N LYS A 152 15.59 19.63 23.75
CA LYS A 152 15.76 19.75 25.20
C LYS A 152 16.18 18.42 25.79
N ARG A 153 17.26 18.40 26.58
CA ARG A 153 17.72 17.22 27.31
C ARG A 153 18.04 17.55 28.75
N PHE A 154 17.76 16.62 29.65
CA PHE A 154 18.25 16.65 31.02
C PHE A 154 19.33 15.57 31.16
N LYS A 155 20.51 15.92 31.66
CA LYS A 155 21.61 14.98 31.87
C LYS A 155 21.80 14.76 33.37
N PHE A 156 21.62 13.52 33.78
CA PHE A 156 21.90 13.07 35.14
C PHE A 156 23.36 12.66 35.29
N LYS A 157 23.86 12.72 36.52
CA LYS A 157 25.19 12.18 36.85
C LYS A 157 25.16 10.66 36.91
#